data_adfc4c12b80de54670eb27dacd93b45a
#
_entry.id   adfc4c12b80de54670eb27dacd93b45a
#
_cell.length_a   1.000
_cell.length_b   1.000
_cell.length_c   1.000
_cell.angle_alpha   90.00
_cell.angle_beta   90.00
_cell.angle_gamma   90.00
#
_symmetry.space_group_name_H-M   'P 1'
#
loop_
_entity.id
_entity.type
_entity.pdbx_description
1 polymer ?
#
loop_
_entity_poly.entity_id
_entity_poly.type
_entity_poly.pdbx_seq_one_letter_code
_entity_poly.pdbx_strand_id
1 'polypeptide(L)'
;MAEVRIFLSTVSAEFRSYRDALRHYLERPNVTAKVQEDFIATGSETLYMLDDYIGQCEVVIHLVGDMTGAMAPAPSVAVIRQRYPDFGSRLPPVAKFLEAGGPLLSYTQWEAWLALYHGKRLIIAVPESGAQRDDRYALDPLAAAAQQEHLARLRSINRHPGIRFVSADQFAAEVWRSSLLDILIAAGLVRKPVNLPYTSLGDLFKGRESLLARLTIQFGAFPQGNDQAAVAKALTGLGGVGKTRLALEYA
;
A
#
# COMPACT_ATOMS: atom_id res chain seq x y z
N MET A 1 -9.37 -16.95 9.98
CA MET A 1 -8.16 -16.45 9.27
C MET A 1 -8.38 -14.98 9.02
N ALA A 2 -7.39 -14.13 9.19
CA ALA A 2 -7.53 -12.70 8.91
C ALA A 2 -7.71 -12.50 7.39
N GLU A 3 -8.67 -11.68 7.00
CA GLU A 3 -8.86 -11.23 5.63
C GLU A 3 -8.08 -9.93 5.43
N VAL A 4 -7.30 -9.81 4.37
CA VAL A 4 -6.65 -8.55 3.97
C VAL A 4 -7.45 -7.92 2.84
N ARG A 5 -7.92 -6.70 3.06
CA ARG A 5 -8.68 -5.91 2.10
C ARG A 5 -7.78 -4.86 1.48
N ILE A 6 -7.75 -4.85 0.16
CA ILE A 6 -6.92 -3.93 -0.63
C ILE A 6 -7.85 -3.10 -1.50
N PHE A 7 -7.68 -1.78 -1.48
CA PHE A 7 -8.38 -0.90 -2.39
C PHE A 7 -7.45 -0.45 -3.52
N LEU A 8 -7.90 -0.63 -4.76
CA LEU A 8 -7.16 -0.21 -5.96
C LEU A 8 -7.74 1.10 -6.48
N SER A 9 -7.03 2.18 -6.23
CA SER A 9 -7.37 3.55 -6.61
C SER A 9 -6.71 3.92 -7.92
N THR A 10 -7.50 4.10 -8.98
CA THR A 10 -6.98 4.49 -10.31
C THR A 10 -8.07 5.06 -11.19
N VAL A 11 -7.68 5.79 -12.22
CA VAL A 11 -8.58 6.23 -13.30
C VAL A 11 -8.65 5.13 -14.36
N SER A 12 -9.80 4.45 -14.46
CA SER A 12 -9.98 3.29 -15.34
C SER A 12 -9.84 3.60 -16.83
N ALA A 13 -10.07 4.84 -17.26
CA ALA A 13 -9.82 5.23 -18.64
C ALA A 13 -8.33 5.19 -19.01
N GLU A 14 -7.46 5.35 -18.03
CA GLU A 14 -6.00 5.40 -18.22
C GLU A 14 -5.31 4.06 -17.89
N PHE A 15 -5.79 3.32 -16.86
CA PHE A 15 -5.06 2.17 -16.28
C PHE A 15 -5.96 0.98 -15.91
N ARG A 16 -7.03 0.72 -16.64
CA ARG A 16 -7.86 -0.47 -16.39
C ARG A 16 -7.06 -1.76 -16.49
N SER A 17 -6.24 -1.89 -17.55
CA SER A 17 -5.43 -3.09 -17.79
C SER A 17 -4.44 -3.36 -16.64
N TYR A 18 -3.84 -2.31 -16.09
CA TYR A 18 -2.93 -2.38 -14.95
C TYR A 18 -3.63 -2.84 -13.68
N ARG A 19 -4.80 -2.29 -13.44
CA ARG A 19 -5.65 -2.66 -12.31
C ARG A 19 -6.10 -4.12 -12.42
N ASP A 20 -6.57 -4.54 -13.59
CA ASP A 20 -7.09 -5.88 -13.81
C ASP A 20 -5.95 -6.92 -13.72
N ALA A 21 -4.76 -6.60 -14.25
CA ALA A 21 -3.56 -7.41 -14.07
C ALA A 21 -3.20 -7.54 -12.58
N LEU A 22 -3.10 -6.43 -11.85
CA LEU A 22 -2.79 -6.47 -10.42
C LEU A 22 -3.85 -7.25 -9.63
N ARG A 23 -5.13 -7.05 -9.92
CA ARG A 23 -6.23 -7.79 -9.28
C ARG A 23 -6.05 -9.29 -9.48
N HIS A 24 -5.75 -9.74 -10.69
CA HIS A 24 -5.47 -11.15 -10.98
C HIS A 24 -4.29 -11.69 -10.16
N TYR A 25 -3.19 -10.94 -10.03
CA TYR A 25 -2.06 -11.33 -9.19
C TYR A 25 -2.38 -11.36 -7.69
N LEU A 26 -3.35 -10.58 -7.23
CA LEU A 26 -3.78 -10.51 -5.83
C LEU A 26 -4.86 -11.55 -5.47
N GLU A 27 -5.51 -12.18 -6.44
CA GLU A 27 -6.54 -13.18 -6.21
C GLU A 27 -6.00 -14.38 -5.42
N ARG A 28 -6.36 -14.43 -4.14
CA ARG A 28 -5.98 -15.50 -3.20
C ARG A 28 -7.08 -15.68 -2.15
N PRO A 29 -7.22 -16.88 -1.56
CA PRO A 29 -8.05 -17.03 -0.40
C PRO A 29 -7.66 -16.02 0.69
N ASN A 30 -8.65 -15.29 1.21
CA ASN A 30 -8.50 -14.27 2.26
C ASN A 30 -7.79 -12.96 1.84
N VAL A 31 -7.64 -12.69 0.54
CA VAL A 31 -7.26 -11.38 0.01
C VAL A 31 -8.38 -10.87 -0.88
N THR A 32 -8.97 -9.74 -0.52
CA THR A 32 -10.03 -9.10 -1.31
C THR A 32 -9.51 -7.80 -1.88
N ALA A 33 -9.40 -7.72 -3.22
CA ALA A 33 -9.06 -6.51 -3.93
C ALA A 33 -10.30 -5.91 -4.59
N LYS A 34 -10.63 -4.65 -4.26
CA LYS A 34 -11.77 -3.92 -4.83
C LYS A 34 -11.36 -2.61 -5.48
N VAL A 35 -12.22 -2.14 -6.36
CA VAL A 35 -12.11 -0.87 -7.08
C VAL A 35 -13.40 -0.09 -6.94
N GLN A 36 -13.37 1.22 -7.25
CA GLN A 36 -14.55 2.07 -7.14
C GLN A 36 -15.76 1.55 -7.95
N GLU A 37 -15.53 0.96 -9.11
CA GLU A 37 -16.60 0.43 -9.98
C GLU A 37 -17.31 -0.81 -9.42
N ASP A 38 -16.74 -1.45 -8.40
CA ASP A 38 -17.41 -2.54 -7.69
C ASP A 38 -18.55 -2.02 -6.77
N PHE A 39 -18.69 -0.69 -6.64
CA PHE A 39 -19.73 -0.06 -5.85
C PHE A 39 -20.85 0.47 -6.76
N ILE A 40 -22.06 0.01 -6.51
CA ILE A 40 -23.27 0.55 -7.13
C ILE A 40 -23.69 1.78 -6.31
N ALA A 41 -23.06 2.93 -6.58
CA ALA A 41 -23.40 4.17 -5.93
C ALA A 41 -23.75 5.24 -6.95
N THR A 42 -24.77 6.03 -6.69
CA THR A 42 -25.22 7.14 -7.52
C THR A 42 -25.12 8.45 -6.73
N GLY A 43 -24.44 9.43 -7.30
CA GLY A 43 -24.48 10.82 -6.81
C GLY A 43 -23.70 11.06 -5.50
N SER A 44 -24.35 11.69 -4.51
CA SER A 44 -23.71 12.18 -3.27
C SER A 44 -23.22 11.07 -2.33
N GLU A 45 -23.68 9.85 -2.48
CA GLU A 45 -23.32 8.73 -1.62
C GLU A 45 -21.99 8.08 -1.97
N THR A 46 -21.47 8.31 -3.17
CA THR A 46 -20.25 7.64 -3.66
C THR A 46 -19.05 7.87 -2.72
N LEU A 47 -18.80 9.12 -2.32
CA LEU A 47 -17.66 9.44 -1.46
C LEU A 47 -17.83 8.86 -0.04
N TYR A 48 -19.06 8.82 0.46
CA TYR A 48 -19.38 8.18 1.73
C TYR A 48 -19.12 6.67 1.71
N MET A 49 -19.52 5.99 0.64
CA MET A 49 -19.29 4.54 0.48
C MET A 49 -17.80 4.22 0.31
N LEU A 50 -17.06 5.06 -0.42
CA LEU A 50 -15.61 4.93 -0.54
C LEU A 50 -14.92 5.10 0.81
N ASP A 51 -15.36 6.08 1.61
CA ASP A 51 -14.85 6.32 2.95
C ASP A 51 -15.05 5.12 3.87
N ASP A 52 -16.27 4.57 3.91
CA ASP A 52 -16.58 3.38 4.72
C ASP A 52 -15.75 2.18 4.29
N TYR A 53 -15.59 1.97 2.98
CA TYR A 53 -14.82 0.82 2.49
C TYR A 53 -13.32 0.99 2.73
N ILE A 54 -12.75 2.15 2.42
CA ILE A 54 -11.33 2.46 2.66
C ILE A 54 -11.01 2.35 4.15
N GLY A 55 -11.94 2.77 5.01
CA GLY A 55 -11.83 2.61 6.46
C GLY A 55 -11.68 1.15 6.92
N GLN A 56 -12.12 0.18 6.12
CA GLN A 56 -12.01 -1.26 6.38
C GLN A 56 -10.83 -1.94 5.68
N CYS A 57 -10.11 -1.22 4.81
CA CYS A 57 -8.94 -1.76 4.11
C CYS A 57 -7.68 -1.68 4.98
N GLU A 58 -6.73 -2.56 4.76
CA GLU A 58 -5.36 -2.48 5.28
C GLU A 58 -4.46 -1.64 4.38
N VAL A 59 -4.72 -1.72 3.06
CA VAL A 59 -3.87 -1.10 2.03
C VAL A 59 -4.72 -0.39 0.99
N VAL A 60 -4.26 0.78 0.57
CA VAL A 60 -4.72 1.46 -0.65
C VAL A 60 -3.55 1.57 -1.61
N ILE A 61 -3.70 1.03 -2.81
CA ILE A 61 -2.74 1.15 -3.91
C ILE A 61 -3.26 2.24 -4.84
N HIS A 62 -2.58 3.37 -4.85
CA HIS A 62 -2.98 4.58 -5.55
C HIS A 62 -2.11 4.80 -6.78
N LEU A 63 -2.69 4.54 -7.94
CA LEU A 63 -2.05 4.66 -9.25
C LEU A 63 -2.40 6.02 -9.86
N VAL A 64 -1.42 6.91 -9.96
CA VAL A 64 -1.59 8.30 -10.39
C VAL A 64 -0.94 8.50 -11.75
N GLY A 65 -1.76 8.79 -12.75
CA GLY A 65 -1.34 9.15 -14.09
C GLY A 65 -1.63 10.62 -14.42
N ASP A 66 -2.02 10.87 -15.65
CA ASP A 66 -2.33 12.21 -16.18
C ASP A 66 -3.83 12.55 -16.05
N MET A 67 -4.72 11.54 -16.01
CA MET A 67 -6.16 11.74 -15.88
C MET A 67 -6.60 11.83 -14.42
N THR A 68 -7.46 12.79 -14.09
CA THR A 68 -8.00 12.96 -12.73
C THR A 68 -9.21 12.08 -12.43
N GLY A 69 -9.95 11.67 -13.44
CA GLY A 69 -11.26 11.05 -13.26
C GLY A 69 -12.36 12.05 -12.88
N ALA A 70 -13.51 11.54 -12.43
CA ALA A 70 -14.67 12.36 -12.06
C ALA A 70 -14.41 13.17 -10.77
N MET A 71 -14.84 14.42 -10.77
CA MET A 71 -14.75 15.29 -9.60
C MET A 71 -15.82 14.94 -8.58
N ALA A 72 -15.42 14.92 -7.30
CA ALA A 72 -16.37 14.75 -6.20
C ALA A 72 -17.19 16.04 -6.03
N PRO A 73 -18.54 15.99 -6.12
CA PRO A 73 -19.36 17.19 -6.02
C PRO A 73 -19.37 17.73 -4.59
N ALA A 74 -19.59 19.04 -4.46
CA ALA A 74 -19.59 19.72 -3.15
C ALA A 74 -20.51 19.06 -2.09
N PRO A 75 -21.71 18.54 -2.41
CA PRO A 75 -22.52 17.81 -1.43
C PRO A 75 -21.84 16.57 -0.86
N SER A 76 -21.12 15.79 -1.69
CA SER A 76 -20.36 14.61 -1.22
C SER A 76 -19.22 15.01 -0.27
N VAL A 77 -18.51 16.10 -0.58
CA VAL A 77 -17.44 16.64 0.26
C VAL A 77 -18.00 17.16 1.59
N ALA A 78 -19.20 17.76 1.55
CA ALA A 78 -19.87 18.25 2.77
C ALA A 78 -20.17 17.12 3.78
N VAL A 79 -20.51 15.92 3.28
CA VAL A 79 -20.71 14.72 4.13
C VAL A 79 -19.40 14.34 4.83
N ILE A 80 -18.27 14.33 4.12
CA ILE A 80 -16.95 14.04 4.74
C ILE A 80 -16.58 15.09 5.77
N ARG A 81 -16.79 16.38 5.48
CA ARG A 81 -16.54 17.47 6.42
C ARG A 81 -17.38 17.36 7.69
N GLN A 82 -18.66 16.96 7.55
CA GLN A 82 -19.56 16.77 8.69
C GLN A 82 -19.16 15.56 9.52
N ARG A 83 -18.78 14.47 8.86
CA ARG A 83 -18.37 13.22 9.51
C ARG A 83 -17.04 13.37 10.25
N TYR A 84 -16.13 14.16 9.71
CA TYR A 84 -14.77 14.34 10.22
C TYR A 84 -14.41 15.83 10.34
N PRO A 85 -14.85 16.52 11.40
CA PRO A 85 -14.56 17.94 11.59
C PRO A 85 -13.07 18.27 11.70
N ASP A 86 -12.25 17.31 12.11
CA ASP A 86 -10.80 17.42 12.26
C ASP A 86 -10.00 17.04 11.01
N PHE A 87 -10.65 16.66 9.89
CA PHE A 87 -9.97 16.19 8.68
C PHE A 87 -8.95 17.22 8.16
N GLY A 88 -9.35 18.48 8.04
CA GLY A 88 -8.49 19.56 7.55
C GLY A 88 -7.32 19.87 8.49
N SER A 89 -7.49 19.76 9.80
CA SER A 89 -6.41 19.96 10.77
C SER A 89 -5.43 18.79 10.80
N ARG A 90 -5.89 17.56 10.61
CA ARG A 90 -5.03 16.37 10.49
C ARG A 90 -4.30 16.30 9.14
N LEU A 91 -4.91 16.80 8.08
CA LEU A 91 -4.39 16.79 6.72
C LEU A 91 -4.41 18.20 6.11
N PRO A 92 -3.56 19.13 6.58
CA PRO A 92 -3.56 20.53 6.16
C PRO A 92 -3.49 20.76 4.63
N PRO A 93 -2.79 19.93 3.82
CA PRO A 93 -2.74 20.15 2.38
C PRO A 93 -4.08 20.08 1.66
N VAL A 94 -5.11 19.50 2.30
CA VAL A 94 -6.46 19.40 1.69
C VAL A 94 -7.51 20.22 2.41
N ALA A 95 -7.16 20.99 3.42
CA ALA A 95 -8.12 21.78 4.19
C ALA A 95 -9.01 22.67 3.31
N LYS A 96 -8.43 23.40 2.34
CA LYS A 96 -9.15 24.28 1.41
C LYS A 96 -10.20 23.58 0.56
N PHE A 97 -10.04 22.26 0.31
CA PHE A 97 -10.97 21.46 -0.49
C PHE A 97 -12.19 20.97 0.31
N LEU A 98 -12.15 21.14 1.63
CA LEU A 98 -13.27 20.88 2.53
C LEU A 98 -14.15 22.11 2.74
N GLU A 99 -13.68 23.29 2.37
CA GLU A 99 -14.42 24.55 2.55
C GLU A 99 -15.63 24.62 1.60
N ALA A 100 -16.67 25.30 2.05
CA ALA A 100 -17.84 25.55 1.21
C ALA A 100 -17.45 26.48 0.05
N GLY A 101 -17.68 26.02 -1.18
CA GLY A 101 -17.25 26.76 -2.38
C GLY A 101 -15.77 26.66 -2.70
N GLY A 102 -15.03 25.83 -1.97
CA GLY A 102 -13.62 25.53 -2.25
C GLY A 102 -13.42 24.76 -3.58
N PRO A 103 -12.17 24.61 -4.03
CA PRO A 103 -11.85 23.85 -5.22
C PRO A 103 -12.23 22.38 -5.04
N LEU A 104 -12.44 21.65 -6.15
CA LEU A 104 -12.84 20.26 -6.10
C LEU A 104 -11.62 19.34 -6.30
N LEU A 105 -11.65 18.19 -5.65
CA LEU A 105 -10.78 17.04 -5.94
C LEU A 105 -11.60 15.94 -6.63
N SER A 106 -10.92 15.12 -7.43
CA SER A 106 -11.56 13.93 -7.99
C SER A 106 -11.77 12.87 -6.90
N TYR A 107 -12.69 11.93 -7.18
CA TYR A 107 -12.88 10.77 -6.30
C TYR A 107 -11.58 10.01 -6.06
N THR A 108 -10.79 9.78 -7.12
CA THR A 108 -9.50 9.09 -7.03
C THR A 108 -8.51 9.82 -6.12
N GLN A 109 -8.49 11.16 -6.18
CA GLN A 109 -7.66 11.96 -5.27
C GLN A 109 -8.18 11.87 -3.82
N TRP A 110 -9.49 11.89 -3.61
CA TRP A 110 -10.08 11.70 -2.28
C TRP A 110 -9.77 10.34 -1.67
N GLU A 111 -9.72 9.27 -2.47
CA GLU A 111 -9.37 7.91 -2.02
C GLU A 111 -8.01 7.89 -1.31
N ALA A 112 -7.01 8.59 -1.84
CA ALA A 112 -5.71 8.70 -1.18
C ALA A 112 -5.77 9.46 0.15
N TRP A 113 -6.55 10.55 0.21
CA TRP A 113 -6.68 11.34 1.44
C TRP A 113 -7.51 10.64 2.51
N LEU A 114 -8.54 9.90 2.13
CA LEU A 114 -9.31 9.04 3.04
C LEU A 114 -8.43 7.93 3.61
N ALA A 115 -7.59 7.30 2.77
CA ALA A 115 -6.64 6.30 3.24
C ALA A 115 -5.70 6.87 4.30
N LEU A 116 -5.16 8.07 4.08
CA LEU A 116 -4.28 8.74 5.04
C LEU A 116 -5.01 9.14 6.32
N TYR A 117 -6.25 9.63 6.21
CA TYR A 117 -7.07 9.98 7.36
C TYR A 117 -7.33 8.77 8.27
N HIS A 118 -7.68 7.63 7.67
CA HIS A 118 -7.89 6.36 8.36
C HIS A 118 -6.59 5.64 8.78
N GLY A 119 -5.42 6.24 8.55
CA GLY A 119 -4.12 5.64 8.89
C GLY A 119 -3.79 4.38 8.11
N LYS A 120 -4.36 4.22 6.90
CA LYS A 120 -4.13 3.04 6.06
C LYS A 120 -2.78 3.11 5.36
N ARG A 121 -2.24 1.96 5.02
CA ARG A 121 -1.02 1.90 4.20
C ARG A 121 -1.34 2.40 2.80
N LEU A 122 -0.74 3.52 2.40
CA LEU A 122 -0.88 4.09 1.06
C LEU A 122 0.37 3.78 0.24
N ILE A 123 0.21 3.01 -0.83
CA ILE A 123 1.25 2.70 -1.82
C ILE A 123 0.97 3.56 -3.04
N ILE A 124 1.86 4.48 -3.38
CA ILE A 124 1.70 5.41 -4.51
C ILE A 124 2.56 4.93 -5.66
N ALA A 125 1.93 4.73 -6.82
CA ALA A 125 2.59 4.35 -8.06
C ALA A 125 2.36 5.40 -9.15
N VAL A 126 3.40 5.69 -9.92
CA VAL A 126 3.34 6.64 -11.03
C VAL A 126 3.99 6.03 -12.28
N PRO A 127 3.44 6.28 -13.46
CA PRO A 127 4.04 5.82 -14.72
C PRO A 127 5.35 6.56 -15.00
N GLU A 128 6.28 5.88 -15.66
CA GLU A 128 7.43 6.51 -16.30
C GLU A 128 7.06 7.06 -17.67
N SER A 129 7.94 7.89 -18.25
CA SER A 129 7.78 8.34 -19.61
C SER A 129 7.83 7.11 -20.56
N GLY A 130 6.84 6.99 -21.45
CA GLY A 130 6.71 5.84 -22.33
C GLY A 130 5.90 4.67 -21.75
N ALA A 131 5.39 4.76 -20.54
CA ALA A 131 4.45 3.76 -20.03
C ALA A 131 3.20 3.69 -20.91
N GLN A 132 2.78 2.47 -21.24
CA GLN A 132 1.57 2.25 -22.02
C GLN A 132 0.34 2.79 -21.28
N ARG A 133 -0.64 3.25 -22.05
CA ARG A 133 -1.94 3.68 -21.54
C ARG A 133 -3.02 2.87 -22.22
N ASP A 134 -4.16 2.76 -21.58
CA ASP A 134 -5.32 2.09 -22.15
C ASP A 134 -5.98 2.91 -23.25
N ASP A 135 -6.79 2.27 -24.10
CA ASP A 135 -7.40 2.86 -25.31
C ASP A 135 -8.26 4.10 -25.05
N ARG A 136 -8.75 4.29 -23.83
CA ARG A 136 -9.57 5.44 -23.45
C ARG A 136 -8.76 6.60 -22.87
N TYR A 137 -7.46 6.45 -22.81
CA TYR A 137 -6.59 7.53 -22.35
C TYR A 137 -6.67 8.73 -23.29
N ALA A 138 -6.88 9.89 -22.71
CA ALA A 138 -6.81 11.17 -23.39
C ALA A 138 -6.03 12.16 -22.52
N LEU A 139 -4.96 12.69 -23.06
CA LEU A 139 -4.16 13.69 -22.37
C LEU A 139 -4.92 15.01 -22.34
N ASP A 140 -5.24 15.46 -21.13
CA ASP A 140 -5.71 16.81 -20.84
C ASP A 140 -4.64 17.53 -19.99
N PRO A 141 -4.02 18.60 -20.49
CA PRO A 141 -2.99 19.33 -19.76
C PRO A 141 -3.45 19.86 -18.40
N LEU A 142 -4.73 20.23 -18.26
CA LEU A 142 -5.28 20.71 -16.98
C LEU A 142 -5.42 19.57 -15.98
N ALA A 143 -5.90 18.41 -16.41
CA ALA A 143 -5.97 17.21 -15.59
C ALA A 143 -4.57 16.75 -15.17
N ALA A 144 -3.61 16.72 -16.10
CA ALA A 144 -2.23 16.36 -15.82
C ALA A 144 -1.60 17.32 -14.80
N ALA A 145 -1.80 18.64 -14.94
CA ALA A 145 -1.34 19.62 -13.95
C ALA A 145 -1.97 19.39 -12.56
N ALA A 146 -3.28 19.11 -12.50
CA ALA A 146 -3.97 18.82 -11.25
C ALA A 146 -3.43 17.54 -10.57
N GLN A 147 -3.01 16.53 -11.34
CA GLN A 147 -2.37 15.33 -10.80
C GLN A 147 -0.96 15.62 -10.28
N GLN A 148 -0.18 16.45 -10.95
CA GLN A 148 1.13 16.89 -10.44
C GLN A 148 1.00 17.67 -9.14
N GLU A 149 0.01 18.55 -9.03
CA GLU A 149 -0.31 19.24 -7.77
C GLU A 149 -0.75 18.29 -6.67
N HIS A 150 -1.54 17.26 -7.01
CA HIS A 150 -1.94 16.22 -6.06
C HIS A 150 -0.72 15.49 -5.51
N LEU A 151 0.20 15.06 -6.38
CA LEU A 151 1.46 14.45 -5.97
C LEU A 151 2.34 15.40 -5.15
N ALA A 152 2.37 16.70 -5.48
CA ALA A 152 3.09 17.70 -4.70
C ALA A 152 2.51 17.84 -3.27
N ARG A 153 1.17 17.85 -3.13
CA ARG A 153 0.50 17.85 -1.82
C ARG A 153 0.82 16.58 -1.00
N LEU A 154 0.83 15.40 -1.62
CA LEU A 154 1.22 14.16 -0.94
C LEU A 154 2.68 14.21 -0.48
N ARG A 155 3.60 14.73 -1.32
CA ARG A 155 5.03 14.90 -0.95
C ARG A 155 5.22 15.86 0.21
N SER A 156 4.40 16.91 0.34
CA SER A 156 4.49 17.88 1.45
C SER A 156 4.26 17.26 2.83
N ILE A 157 3.67 16.07 2.89
CA ILE A 157 3.48 15.28 4.11
C ILE A 157 4.29 13.97 4.08
N ASN A 158 5.43 13.96 3.38
CA ASN A 158 6.34 12.81 3.25
C ASN A 158 5.69 11.57 2.64
N ARG A 159 4.72 11.72 1.73
CA ARG A 159 4.14 10.64 0.95
C ARG A 159 4.64 10.72 -0.49
N HIS A 160 5.67 9.94 -0.77
CA HIS A 160 6.35 9.93 -2.06
C HIS A 160 5.90 8.73 -2.90
N PRO A 161 5.83 8.85 -4.24
CA PRO A 161 5.69 7.68 -5.11
C PRO A 161 6.85 6.71 -4.86
N GLY A 162 6.52 5.51 -4.39
CA GLY A 162 7.47 4.43 -4.14
C GLY A 162 7.63 3.49 -5.32
N ILE A 163 6.70 3.52 -6.28
CA ILE A 163 6.67 2.62 -7.44
C ILE A 163 6.66 3.45 -8.72
N ARG A 164 7.54 3.06 -9.65
CA ARG A 164 7.57 3.55 -11.03
C ARG A 164 7.45 2.37 -11.98
N PHE A 165 6.75 2.55 -13.10
CA PHE A 165 6.47 1.44 -14.00
C PHE A 165 6.30 1.92 -15.46
N VAL A 166 6.53 1.01 -16.40
CA VAL A 166 6.29 1.21 -17.84
C VAL A 166 5.23 0.23 -18.39
N SER A 167 4.99 -0.90 -17.70
CA SER A 167 4.03 -1.91 -18.10
C SER A 167 3.21 -2.45 -16.92
N ALA A 168 2.09 -3.11 -17.21
CA ALA A 168 1.21 -3.71 -16.20
C ALA A 168 1.93 -4.80 -15.39
N ASP A 169 2.76 -5.62 -16.03
CA ASP A 169 3.52 -6.68 -15.36
C ASP A 169 4.58 -6.11 -14.41
N GLN A 170 5.30 -5.07 -14.85
CA GLN A 170 6.25 -4.38 -13.98
C GLN A 170 5.55 -3.75 -12.79
N PHE A 171 4.43 -3.06 -13.01
CA PHE A 171 3.63 -2.48 -11.94
C PHE A 171 3.22 -3.52 -10.91
N ALA A 172 2.66 -4.65 -11.35
CA ALA A 172 2.27 -5.73 -10.46
C ALA A 172 3.46 -6.30 -9.67
N ALA A 173 4.61 -6.50 -10.33
CA ALA A 173 5.83 -6.99 -9.67
C ALA A 173 6.36 -6.01 -8.62
N GLU A 174 6.36 -4.70 -8.91
CA GLU A 174 6.81 -3.68 -7.96
C GLU A 174 5.85 -3.52 -6.77
N VAL A 175 4.54 -3.65 -6.99
CA VAL A 175 3.55 -3.68 -5.90
C VAL A 175 3.85 -4.85 -4.95
N TRP A 176 4.16 -6.03 -5.48
CA TRP A 176 4.53 -7.20 -4.67
C TRP A 176 5.82 -6.99 -3.88
N ARG A 177 6.83 -6.35 -4.47
CA ARG A 177 8.10 -6.03 -3.81
C ARG A 177 7.98 -4.92 -2.76
N SER A 178 6.90 -4.17 -2.81
CA SER A 178 6.61 -3.11 -1.86
C SER A 178 6.18 -3.67 -0.50
N SER A 179 5.80 -2.79 0.42
CA SER A 179 5.27 -3.14 1.74
C SER A 179 4.01 -4.03 1.73
N LEU A 180 3.42 -4.32 0.56
CA LEU A 180 2.31 -5.25 0.46
C LEU A 180 2.71 -6.66 0.89
N LEU A 181 3.88 -7.13 0.47
CA LEU A 181 4.38 -8.45 0.88
C LEU A 181 4.51 -8.55 2.41
N ASP A 182 5.03 -7.52 3.06
CA ASP A 182 5.18 -7.49 4.52
C ASP A 182 3.81 -7.57 5.22
N ILE A 183 2.79 -6.88 4.70
CA ILE A 183 1.43 -6.93 5.25
C ILE A 183 0.84 -8.34 5.10
N LEU A 184 1.00 -8.98 3.95
CA LEU A 184 0.50 -10.33 3.72
C LEU A 184 1.23 -11.38 4.58
N ILE A 185 2.52 -11.20 4.81
CA ILE A 185 3.32 -12.03 5.73
C ILE A 185 2.82 -11.84 7.17
N ALA A 186 2.64 -10.61 7.62
CA ALA A 186 2.15 -10.30 8.96
C ALA A 186 0.73 -10.84 9.21
N ALA A 187 -0.12 -10.88 8.16
CA ALA A 187 -1.44 -11.50 8.21
C ALA A 187 -1.41 -13.04 8.14
N GLY A 188 -0.24 -13.66 7.96
CA GLY A 188 -0.09 -15.11 7.82
C GLY A 188 -0.57 -15.68 6.48
N LEU A 189 -0.82 -14.83 5.49
CA LEU A 189 -1.33 -15.23 4.17
C LEU A 189 -0.23 -15.65 3.20
N VAL A 190 0.99 -15.19 3.44
CA VAL A 190 2.18 -15.58 2.69
C VAL A 190 3.27 -15.94 3.69
N ARG A 191 3.94 -17.06 3.47
CA ARG A 191 5.12 -17.40 4.27
C ARG A 191 6.28 -16.51 3.84
N LYS A 192 7.03 -16.00 4.80
CA LYS A 192 8.27 -15.28 4.52
C LYS A 192 9.18 -16.18 3.67
N PRO A 193 9.70 -15.72 2.54
CA PRO A 193 10.63 -16.52 1.74
C PRO A 193 11.87 -16.81 2.60
N VAL A 194 12.19 -18.07 2.76
CA VAL A 194 13.39 -18.53 3.46
C VAL A 194 14.32 -19.18 2.44
N ASN A 195 15.39 -18.47 2.08
CA ASN A 195 16.41 -18.98 1.18
C ASN A 195 17.55 -19.62 1.97
N LEU A 196 17.21 -20.65 2.75
CA LEU A 196 18.19 -21.40 3.51
C LEU A 196 18.55 -22.69 2.77
N PRO A 197 19.82 -23.14 2.82
CA PRO A 197 20.28 -24.33 2.11
C PRO A 197 19.70 -25.64 2.67
N TYR A 198 19.13 -25.60 3.88
CA TYR A 198 18.54 -26.76 4.55
C TYR A 198 17.23 -26.38 5.21
N THR A 199 16.30 -27.33 5.25
CA THR A 199 15.03 -27.19 5.99
C THR A 199 15.24 -27.19 7.50
N SER A 200 14.36 -26.49 8.23
CA SER A 200 14.32 -26.55 9.69
C SER A 200 14.03 -27.97 10.17
N LEU A 201 14.62 -28.37 11.28
CA LEU A 201 14.29 -29.62 11.99
C LEU A 201 13.06 -29.47 12.87
N GLY A 202 12.60 -28.25 13.11
CA GLY A 202 11.47 -27.98 13.98
C GLY A 202 11.62 -28.65 15.34
N ASP A 203 10.62 -29.42 15.74
CA ASP A 203 10.59 -30.12 17.03
C ASP A 203 11.71 -31.16 17.27
N LEU A 204 12.46 -31.51 16.22
CA LEU A 204 13.63 -32.41 16.33
C LEU A 204 14.90 -31.67 16.78
N PHE A 205 14.89 -30.32 16.72
CA PHE A 205 16.02 -29.51 17.16
C PHE A 205 15.89 -29.19 18.65
N LYS A 206 16.48 -30.02 19.49
CA LYS A 206 16.39 -29.96 20.96
C LYS A 206 17.71 -29.59 21.64
N GLY A 207 17.60 -29.06 22.88
CA GLY A 207 18.73 -28.76 23.74
C GLY A 207 19.46 -27.45 23.42
N ARG A 208 18.88 -26.59 22.62
CA ARG A 208 19.42 -25.26 22.23
C ARG A 208 18.39 -24.11 22.36
N GLU A 209 17.30 -24.36 23.04
CA GLU A 209 16.17 -23.42 23.19
C GLU A 209 16.64 -22.11 23.85
N SER A 210 17.51 -22.18 24.84
CA SER A 210 18.07 -21.00 25.51
C SER A 210 18.95 -20.14 24.57
N LEU A 211 19.67 -20.78 23.65
CA LEU A 211 20.48 -20.05 22.65
C LEU A 211 19.61 -19.40 21.60
N LEU A 212 18.56 -20.07 21.14
CA LEU A 212 17.58 -19.49 20.23
C LEU A 212 16.87 -18.29 20.88
N ALA A 213 16.40 -18.42 22.11
CA ALA A 213 15.79 -17.32 22.86
C ALA A 213 16.74 -16.11 23.01
N ARG A 214 18.03 -16.34 23.29
CA ARG A 214 19.03 -15.27 23.34
C ARG A 214 19.23 -14.58 21.98
N LEU A 215 19.24 -15.33 20.88
CA LEU A 215 19.31 -14.74 19.53
C LEU A 215 18.07 -13.89 19.26
N THR A 216 16.90 -14.38 19.60
CA THR A 216 15.63 -13.63 19.43
C THR A 216 15.66 -12.30 20.20
N ILE A 217 16.11 -12.29 21.44
CA ILE A 217 16.26 -11.07 22.24
C ILE A 217 17.28 -10.13 21.59
N GLN A 218 18.42 -10.66 21.16
CA GLN A 218 19.51 -9.86 20.60
C GLN A 218 19.18 -9.25 19.22
N PHE A 219 18.40 -9.93 18.41
CA PHE A 219 17.96 -9.43 17.10
C PHE A 219 16.65 -8.65 17.18
N GLY A 220 15.76 -8.98 18.12
CA GLY A 220 14.49 -8.29 18.34
C GLY A 220 14.59 -6.95 19.06
N ALA A 221 15.74 -6.63 19.66
CA ALA A 221 15.97 -5.38 20.38
C ALA A 221 16.24 -4.15 19.48
N PHE A 222 16.25 -4.33 18.16
CA PHE A 222 16.47 -3.22 17.23
C PHE A 222 15.16 -2.56 16.85
N PRO A 223 15.06 -1.22 16.96
CA PRO A 223 13.86 -0.50 16.56
C PRO A 223 13.58 -0.76 15.07
N GLN A 224 12.35 -1.06 14.76
CA GLN A 224 11.80 -1.15 13.40
C GLN A 224 11.71 0.27 12.81
N GLY A 225 12.85 0.93 12.62
CA GLY A 225 12.96 2.24 11.96
C GLY A 225 13.35 2.09 10.50
N ASN A 226 13.04 3.11 9.70
CA ASN A 226 13.28 3.18 8.26
C ASN A 226 14.78 3.14 7.82
N ASP A 227 15.70 2.99 8.75
CA ASP A 227 17.12 2.80 8.42
C ASP A 227 17.38 1.32 8.18
N GLN A 228 17.73 0.97 6.95
CA GLN A 228 18.17 -0.35 6.52
C GLN A 228 19.55 -0.69 7.12
N ALA A 229 19.67 -0.69 8.44
CA ALA A 229 20.85 -1.16 9.10
C ALA A 229 20.86 -2.70 9.10
N ALA A 230 21.75 -3.30 8.33
CA ALA A 230 21.98 -4.74 8.40
C ALA A 230 22.70 -5.05 9.73
N VAL A 231 22.06 -5.86 10.57
CA VAL A 231 22.67 -6.35 11.82
C VAL A 231 23.29 -7.71 11.55
N ALA A 232 24.60 -7.81 11.69
CA ALA A 232 25.34 -9.06 11.58
C ALA A 232 25.83 -9.53 12.97
N LYS A 233 25.63 -10.82 13.26
CA LYS A 233 26.15 -11.50 14.45
C LYS A 233 26.99 -12.70 14.04
N ALA A 234 28.14 -12.88 14.63
CA ALA A 234 29.01 -14.04 14.42
C ALA A 234 28.81 -15.08 15.52
N LEU A 235 28.54 -16.33 15.13
CA LEU A 235 28.51 -17.48 16.02
C LEU A 235 29.90 -18.11 16.03
N THR A 236 30.66 -17.93 17.12
CA THR A 236 32.01 -18.45 17.30
C THR A 236 32.02 -19.70 18.22
N GLY A 237 32.98 -20.55 18.08
CA GLY A 237 33.16 -21.78 18.88
C GLY A 237 33.83 -22.91 18.08
N LEU A 238 34.09 -24.03 18.78
CA LEU A 238 34.73 -25.20 18.16
C LEU A 238 34.02 -25.76 16.96
N GLY A 239 34.75 -26.43 16.06
CA GLY A 239 34.17 -27.13 14.90
C GLY A 239 33.18 -28.22 15.35
N GLY A 240 32.16 -28.49 14.57
CA GLY A 240 31.21 -29.59 14.84
C GLY A 240 30.16 -29.34 15.92
N VAL A 241 30.19 -28.22 16.67
CA VAL A 241 29.22 -27.94 17.76
C VAL A 241 27.83 -27.46 17.26
N GLY A 242 27.55 -27.51 15.97
CA GLY A 242 26.23 -27.20 15.42
C GLY A 242 25.91 -25.71 15.24
N LYS A 243 26.92 -24.83 15.10
CA LYS A 243 26.72 -23.39 14.88
C LYS A 243 25.89 -23.07 13.65
N THR A 244 26.22 -23.68 12.52
CA THR A 244 25.48 -23.51 11.25
C THR A 244 24.04 -23.97 11.41
N ARG A 245 23.82 -25.11 12.10
CA ARG A 245 22.46 -25.59 12.36
C ARG A 245 21.66 -24.66 13.25
N LEU A 246 22.28 -24.12 14.30
CA LEU A 246 21.63 -23.13 15.19
C LEU A 246 21.23 -21.87 14.39
N ALA A 247 22.09 -21.38 13.49
CA ALA A 247 21.79 -20.24 12.64
C ALA A 247 20.60 -20.52 11.68
N LEU A 248 20.56 -21.74 11.13
CA LEU A 248 19.46 -22.18 10.25
C LEU A 248 18.12 -22.33 10.99
N GLU A 249 18.13 -22.82 12.23
CA GLU A 249 16.91 -22.96 13.03
C GLU A 249 16.41 -21.61 13.57
N TYR A 250 17.30 -20.61 13.69
CA TYR A 250 16.92 -19.25 14.09
C TYR A 250 16.29 -18.44 12.94
N ALA A 251 16.74 -18.61 11.68
CA ALA A 251 16.34 -17.81 10.50
C ALA A 251 14.92 -18.13 10.03
#